data_332fe4e5333481d60f5126202af192e4
#
_entry.id   332fe4e5333481d60f5126202af192e4
#
_cell.length_a   1.000
_cell.length_b   1.000
_cell.length_c   1.000
_cell.angle_alpha   90.00
_cell.angle_beta   90.00
_cell.angle_gamma   90.00
#
_symmetry.space_group_name_H-M   'P 1'
#
loop_
_entity.id
_entity.type
_entity.pdbx_description
1 polymer ?
#
loop_
_entity_poly.entity_id
_entity_poly.type
_entity_poly.pdbx_seq_one_letter_code
_entity_poly.pdbx_strand_id
1 'polypeptide(L)'
;MLQVDQIAVARDGRTLLRNVSVDVAPGQILGILGANGAGKSTLLATLAGEFPAASGRILWQSKDVQQMSTAALARCRAVLPQAATLAFDLDVREVVAAGAYPFAELTPAAVADLVEQALKLADASDYAERSYLHLSGGEQQRVHLARVLVQVLAARQADEPRLLLLDEPTANLDPRHQLLLLRTLRLLADTRALAIVVILHDVNLAASACDQLLLLAQGRVVAYGAPRAALTPEHLQAAYDTSARVIEHPDTDGRVLVLFDL
;
A
#
# COMPACT_ATOMS: atom_id res chain seq x y z
N MET A 1 2.61 -10.30 -11.34
CA MET A 1 1.28 -9.70 -11.48
C MET A 1 0.39 -10.22 -10.35
N LEU A 2 -0.30 -9.35 -9.66
CA LEU A 2 -1.39 -9.69 -8.75
C LEU A 2 -2.68 -9.74 -9.56
N GLN A 3 -3.45 -10.83 -9.45
CA GLN A 3 -4.73 -11.01 -10.12
C GLN A 3 -5.78 -11.39 -9.08
N VAL A 4 -6.87 -10.65 -9.06
CA VAL A 4 -7.98 -10.84 -8.13
C VAL A 4 -9.24 -11.06 -8.96
N ASP A 5 -9.85 -12.22 -8.81
CA ASP A 5 -11.02 -12.62 -9.58
C ASP A 5 -12.21 -12.87 -8.66
N GLN A 6 -13.20 -11.99 -8.76
CA GLN A 6 -14.54 -12.10 -8.15
C GLN A 6 -14.53 -12.48 -6.66
N ILE A 7 -13.57 -11.93 -5.88
CA ILE A 7 -13.51 -12.26 -4.46
C ILE A 7 -14.70 -11.71 -3.69
N ALA A 8 -15.18 -12.51 -2.74
CA ALA A 8 -16.07 -12.09 -1.68
C ALA A 8 -15.44 -12.39 -0.33
N VAL A 9 -15.68 -11.53 0.65
CA VAL A 9 -15.21 -11.70 2.02
C VAL A 9 -16.38 -11.57 2.97
N ALA A 10 -16.53 -12.53 3.88
CA ALA A 10 -17.53 -12.51 4.92
C ALA A 10 -16.89 -12.76 6.28
N ARG A 11 -17.37 -12.08 7.31
CA ARG A 11 -16.93 -12.25 8.69
C ARG A 11 -18.14 -12.10 9.61
N ASP A 12 -18.28 -13.02 10.59
CA ASP A 12 -19.35 -13.02 11.59
C ASP A 12 -20.75 -12.89 10.95
N GLY A 13 -20.99 -13.60 9.83
CA GLY A 13 -22.26 -13.57 9.11
C GLY A 13 -22.50 -12.29 8.27
N ARG A 14 -21.58 -11.34 8.27
CA ARG A 14 -21.66 -10.10 7.46
C ARG A 14 -20.75 -10.18 6.25
N THR A 15 -21.28 -9.87 5.08
CA THR A 15 -20.48 -9.72 3.88
C THR A 15 -19.77 -8.36 3.91
N LEU A 16 -18.44 -8.40 3.88
CA LEU A 16 -17.57 -7.20 3.89
C LEU A 16 -17.17 -6.78 2.50
N LEU A 17 -16.93 -7.74 1.58
CA LEU A 17 -16.62 -7.48 0.18
C LEU A 17 -17.46 -8.39 -0.71
N ARG A 18 -17.84 -7.87 -1.89
CA ARG A 18 -18.69 -8.58 -2.86
C ARG A 18 -18.16 -8.40 -4.26
N ASN A 19 -17.80 -9.52 -4.90
CA ASN A 19 -17.43 -9.56 -6.31
C ASN A 19 -16.38 -8.52 -6.72
N VAL A 20 -15.27 -8.49 -5.98
CA VAL A 20 -14.16 -7.57 -6.27
C VAL A 20 -13.20 -8.25 -7.24
N SER A 21 -12.94 -7.60 -8.37
CA SER A 21 -11.94 -8.03 -9.34
C SER A 21 -10.99 -6.85 -9.62
N VAL A 22 -9.69 -7.11 -9.62
CA VAL A 22 -8.65 -6.11 -9.88
C VAL A 22 -7.33 -6.80 -10.24
N ASP A 23 -6.59 -6.20 -11.14
CA ASP A 23 -5.25 -6.65 -11.54
C ASP A 23 -4.22 -5.57 -11.26
N VAL A 24 -3.02 -5.97 -10.80
CA VAL A 24 -1.88 -5.06 -10.62
C VAL A 24 -0.64 -5.68 -11.23
N ALA A 25 -0.13 -5.05 -12.27
CA ALA A 25 1.10 -5.49 -12.91
C ALA A 25 2.34 -5.04 -12.11
N PRO A 26 3.49 -5.72 -12.29
CA PRO A 26 4.77 -5.20 -11.83
C PRO A 26 5.02 -3.80 -12.39
N GLY A 27 5.52 -2.89 -11.55
CA GLY A 27 5.74 -1.49 -11.92
C GLY A 27 4.51 -0.59 -11.80
N GLN A 28 3.34 -1.14 -11.45
CA GLN A 28 2.11 -0.36 -11.26
C GLN A 28 1.82 -0.04 -9.81
N ILE A 29 1.21 1.13 -9.60
CA ILE A 29 0.64 1.58 -8.34
C ILE A 29 -0.89 1.61 -8.48
N LEU A 30 -1.58 0.77 -7.70
CA LEU A 30 -3.03 0.79 -7.53
C LEU A 30 -3.40 1.56 -6.28
N GLY A 31 -4.16 2.65 -6.42
CA GLY A 31 -4.77 3.37 -5.31
C GLY A 31 -6.15 2.80 -4.97
N ILE A 32 -6.42 2.52 -3.70
CA ILE A 32 -7.74 2.14 -3.21
C ILE A 32 -8.35 3.34 -2.50
N LEU A 33 -9.53 3.76 -2.96
CA LEU A 33 -10.27 4.92 -2.48
C LEU A 33 -11.69 4.51 -2.00
N GLY A 34 -12.33 5.36 -1.22
CA GLY A 34 -13.70 5.19 -0.74
C GLY A 34 -13.87 5.68 0.70
N ALA A 35 -15.10 5.86 1.12
CA ALA A 35 -15.46 6.32 2.46
C ALA A 35 -14.96 5.36 3.57
N ASN A 36 -14.99 5.83 4.82
CA ASN A 36 -14.70 4.96 5.97
C ASN A 36 -15.74 3.83 6.04
N GLY A 37 -15.26 2.61 6.32
CA GLY A 37 -16.12 1.41 6.32
C GLY A 37 -16.45 0.85 4.92
N ALA A 38 -15.93 1.40 3.83
CA ALA A 38 -16.17 0.89 2.47
C ALA A 38 -15.57 -0.50 2.21
N GLY A 39 -14.67 -1.00 3.06
CA GLY A 39 -14.03 -2.31 2.93
C GLY A 39 -12.57 -2.27 2.47
N LYS A 40 -11.94 -1.08 2.42
CA LYS A 40 -10.57 -0.88 1.91
C LYS A 40 -9.53 -1.73 2.65
N SER A 41 -9.43 -1.60 3.98
CA SER A 41 -8.48 -2.39 4.80
C SER A 41 -8.81 -3.88 4.78
N THR A 42 -10.09 -4.25 4.68
CA THR A 42 -10.49 -5.66 4.49
C THR A 42 -9.97 -6.19 3.17
N LEU A 43 -10.08 -5.42 2.08
CA LEU A 43 -9.52 -5.81 0.79
C LEU A 43 -8.00 -5.97 0.89
N LEU A 44 -7.30 -4.98 1.45
CA LEU A 44 -5.84 -5.02 1.60
C LEU A 44 -5.39 -6.25 2.42
N ALA A 45 -6.03 -6.53 3.56
CA ALA A 45 -5.72 -7.70 4.40
C ALA A 45 -6.01 -9.02 3.68
N THR A 46 -7.05 -9.06 2.83
CA THR A 46 -7.36 -10.25 2.00
C THR A 46 -6.29 -10.43 0.92
N LEU A 47 -5.83 -9.36 0.25
CA LEU A 47 -4.71 -9.40 -0.69
C LEU A 47 -3.41 -9.81 -0.01
N ALA A 48 -3.24 -9.43 1.24
CA ALA A 48 -2.12 -9.85 2.08
C ALA A 48 -2.16 -11.35 2.46
N GLY A 49 -3.27 -12.04 2.27
CA GLY A 49 -3.47 -13.41 2.72
C GLY A 49 -3.71 -13.54 4.23
N GLU A 50 -4.07 -12.44 4.90
CA GLU A 50 -4.40 -12.41 6.33
C GLU A 50 -5.86 -12.81 6.58
N PHE A 51 -6.76 -12.46 5.66
CA PHE A 51 -8.15 -12.88 5.66
C PHE A 51 -8.45 -13.79 4.47
N PRO A 52 -9.10 -14.94 4.69
CA PRO A 52 -9.50 -15.80 3.60
C PRO A 52 -10.64 -15.16 2.79
N ALA A 53 -10.60 -15.30 1.47
CA ALA A 53 -11.75 -15.04 0.63
C ALA A 53 -12.77 -16.17 0.80
N ALA A 54 -14.05 -15.84 0.94
CA ALA A 54 -15.14 -16.81 1.00
C ALA A 54 -15.45 -17.40 -0.40
N SER A 55 -15.16 -16.64 -1.45
CA SER A 55 -15.24 -17.08 -2.85
C SER A 55 -14.30 -16.26 -3.73
N GLY A 56 -14.09 -16.70 -4.96
CA GLY A 56 -13.15 -16.09 -5.89
C GLY A 56 -11.71 -16.57 -5.67
N ARG A 57 -10.75 -15.91 -6.31
CA ARG A 57 -9.34 -16.29 -6.25
C ARG A 57 -8.43 -15.07 -6.21
N ILE A 58 -7.30 -15.19 -5.51
CA ILE A 58 -6.22 -14.20 -5.49
C ILE A 58 -4.95 -14.91 -5.93
N LEU A 59 -4.42 -14.53 -7.07
CA LEU A 59 -3.21 -15.11 -7.61
C LEU A 59 -2.05 -14.09 -7.55
N TRP A 60 -0.94 -14.51 -7.00
CA TRP A 60 0.34 -13.82 -7.10
C TRP A 60 1.29 -14.64 -7.98
N GLN A 61 1.67 -14.09 -9.14
CA GLN A 61 2.48 -14.82 -10.13
C GLN A 61 1.92 -16.22 -10.43
N SER A 62 0.62 -16.31 -10.70
CA SER A 62 -0.13 -17.54 -10.98
C SER A 62 -0.19 -18.55 -9.80
N LYS A 63 0.28 -18.19 -8.61
CA LYS A 63 0.14 -18.98 -7.38
C LYS A 63 -1.00 -18.44 -6.53
N ASP A 64 -1.87 -19.31 -6.06
CA ASP A 64 -2.97 -18.92 -5.19
C ASP A 64 -2.43 -18.48 -3.82
N VAL A 65 -2.68 -17.22 -3.46
CA VAL A 65 -2.24 -16.61 -2.20
C VAL A 65 -2.73 -17.39 -0.98
N GLN A 66 -3.93 -17.97 -1.05
CA GLN A 66 -4.52 -18.73 0.04
C GLN A 66 -3.84 -20.11 0.26
N GLN A 67 -3.13 -20.61 -0.75
CA GLN A 67 -2.39 -21.87 -0.68
C GLN A 67 -0.91 -21.68 -0.34
N MET A 68 -0.43 -20.44 -0.30
CA MET A 68 0.95 -20.15 0.04
C MET A 68 1.15 -20.18 1.56
N SER A 69 2.28 -20.73 2.00
CA SER A 69 2.66 -20.64 3.41
C SER A 69 2.96 -19.19 3.83
N THR A 70 2.77 -18.86 5.10
CA THR A 70 3.08 -17.53 5.64
C THR A 70 4.53 -17.12 5.35
N ALA A 71 5.48 -18.07 5.46
CA ALA A 71 6.88 -17.83 5.14
C ALA A 71 7.09 -17.49 3.64
N ALA A 72 6.42 -18.21 2.74
CA ALA A 72 6.49 -17.93 1.30
C ALA A 72 5.88 -16.56 0.96
N LEU A 73 4.72 -16.23 1.57
CA LEU A 73 4.10 -14.92 1.43
C LEU A 73 5.00 -13.80 1.93
N ALA A 74 5.62 -13.95 3.11
CA ALA A 74 6.52 -12.93 3.68
C ALA A 74 7.74 -12.66 2.79
N ARG A 75 8.14 -13.60 1.95
CA ARG A 75 9.23 -13.39 0.97
C ARG A 75 8.77 -12.70 -0.32
N CYS A 76 7.49 -12.74 -0.62
CA CYS A 76 6.93 -12.18 -1.87
C CYS A 76 6.27 -10.81 -1.66
N ARG A 77 5.74 -10.54 -0.45
CA ARG A 77 5.01 -9.33 -0.15
C ARG A 77 5.47 -8.68 1.16
N ALA A 78 5.38 -7.36 1.22
CA ALA A 78 5.50 -6.60 2.45
C ALA A 78 4.20 -5.83 2.72
N VAL A 79 3.84 -5.68 3.99
CA VAL A 79 2.60 -5.02 4.42
C VAL A 79 2.92 -3.95 5.45
N LEU A 80 2.47 -2.72 5.17
CA LEU A 80 2.42 -1.64 6.14
C LEU A 80 0.97 -1.52 6.62
N PRO A 81 0.65 -1.93 7.85
CA PRO A 81 -0.70 -1.78 8.40
C PRO A 81 -0.97 -0.32 8.82
N GLN A 82 -2.23 0.05 8.95
CA GLN A 82 -2.67 1.39 9.35
C GLN A 82 -2.11 1.80 10.74
N ALA A 83 -2.05 0.88 11.68
CA ALA A 83 -1.46 1.09 12.99
C ALA A 83 -0.45 -0.04 13.29
N ALA A 84 0.78 0.36 13.56
CA ALA A 84 1.81 -0.53 14.05
C ALA A 84 2.34 0.05 15.35
N THR A 85 2.02 -0.59 16.48
CA THR A 85 2.52 -0.19 17.79
C THR A 85 3.54 -1.22 18.26
N LEU A 86 4.69 -0.74 18.74
CA LEU A 86 5.68 -1.57 19.42
C LEU A 86 5.61 -1.25 20.92
N ALA A 87 5.49 -2.30 21.72
CA ALA A 87 5.45 -2.19 23.18
C ALA A 87 6.85 -2.28 23.83
N PHE A 88 7.88 -2.52 23.02
CA PHE A 88 9.25 -2.71 23.50
C PHE A 88 10.10 -1.49 23.14
N ASP A 89 11.04 -1.15 24.03
CA ASP A 89 12.02 -0.09 23.81
C ASP A 89 13.14 -0.64 22.93
N LEU A 90 12.99 -0.42 21.62
CA LEU A 90 13.97 -0.81 20.59
C LEU A 90 14.51 0.44 19.92
N ASP A 91 15.75 0.38 19.48
CA ASP A 91 16.30 1.40 18.61
C ASP A 91 15.69 1.33 17.21
N VAL A 92 15.64 2.47 16.54
CA VAL A 92 15.07 2.55 15.19
C VAL A 92 15.72 1.55 14.23
N ARG A 93 17.05 1.36 14.33
CA ARG A 93 17.77 0.37 13.51
C ARG A 93 17.27 -1.05 13.75
N GLU A 94 17.00 -1.43 14.98
CA GLU A 94 16.49 -2.75 15.33
C GLU A 94 15.08 -2.95 14.77
N VAL A 95 14.20 -1.94 14.90
CA VAL A 95 12.85 -1.96 14.32
C VAL A 95 12.91 -2.15 12.80
N VAL A 96 13.78 -1.41 12.13
CA VAL A 96 13.93 -1.47 10.67
C VAL A 96 14.55 -2.79 10.23
N ALA A 97 15.55 -3.30 10.96
CA ALA A 97 16.20 -4.59 10.68
C ALA A 97 15.23 -5.78 10.77
N ALA A 98 14.17 -5.68 11.59
CA ALA A 98 13.13 -6.71 11.66
C ALA A 98 12.44 -6.97 10.30
N GLY A 99 12.52 -6.04 9.34
CA GLY A 99 12.08 -6.25 7.96
C GLY A 99 12.82 -7.37 7.23
N ALA A 100 14.04 -7.69 7.65
CA ALA A 100 14.83 -8.78 7.08
C ALA A 100 14.47 -10.18 7.63
N TYR A 101 13.59 -10.28 8.64
CA TYR A 101 13.24 -11.55 9.30
C TYR A 101 12.89 -12.70 8.35
N PRO A 102 12.17 -12.50 7.23
CA PRO A 102 11.87 -13.58 6.29
C PRO A 102 13.10 -14.13 5.53
N PHE A 103 14.26 -13.51 5.66
CA PHE A 103 15.49 -13.79 4.89
C PHE A 103 16.63 -14.18 5.81
N ALA A 104 16.46 -15.28 6.54
CA ALA A 104 17.43 -15.78 7.52
C ALA A 104 18.83 -16.08 6.94
N GLU A 105 18.93 -16.15 5.62
CA GLU A 105 20.18 -16.37 4.90
C GLU A 105 21.03 -15.10 4.70
N LEU A 106 20.49 -13.91 5.00
CA LEU A 106 21.25 -12.66 4.90
C LEU A 106 22.29 -12.56 6.03
N THR A 107 23.48 -12.10 5.66
CA THR A 107 24.51 -11.80 6.66
C THR A 107 24.16 -10.52 7.43
N PRO A 108 24.65 -10.37 8.68
CA PRO A 108 24.45 -9.13 9.44
C PRO A 108 24.88 -7.86 8.68
N ALA A 109 25.97 -7.91 7.92
CA ALA A 109 26.44 -6.80 7.09
C ALA A 109 25.43 -6.47 5.97
N ALA A 110 24.88 -7.48 5.27
CA ALA A 110 23.87 -7.27 4.25
C ALA A 110 22.58 -6.66 4.83
N VAL A 111 22.18 -7.08 6.03
CA VAL A 111 21.02 -6.49 6.73
C VAL A 111 21.30 -5.02 7.09
N ALA A 112 22.50 -4.71 7.59
CA ALA A 112 22.89 -3.33 7.91
C ALA A 112 22.82 -2.41 6.67
N ASP A 113 23.33 -2.88 5.53
CA ASP A 113 23.26 -2.13 4.26
C ASP A 113 21.82 -1.88 3.81
N LEU A 114 20.94 -2.88 3.95
CA LEU A 114 19.52 -2.74 3.65
C LEU A 114 18.82 -1.75 4.58
N VAL A 115 19.16 -1.76 5.86
CA VAL A 115 18.64 -0.81 6.85
C VAL A 115 19.00 0.63 6.47
N GLU A 116 20.28 0.90 6.14
CA GLU A 116 20.71 2.23 5.70
C GLU A 116 19.97 2.70 4.45
N GLN A 117 19.82 1.83 3.45
CA GLN A 117 19.07 2.15 2.23
C GLN A 117 17.60 2.45 2.54
N ALA A 118 16.96 1.64 3.36
CA ALA A 118 15.56 1.79 3.71
C ALA A 118 15.29 3.05 4.53
N LEU A 119 16.15 3.37 5.52
CA LEU A 119 16.08 4.60 6.30
C LEU A 119 16.20 5.84 5.41
N LYS A 120 17.12 5.81 4.44
CA LYS A 120 17.29 6.90 3.48
C LYS A 120 16.05 7.09 2.59
N LEU A 121 15.48 6.00 2.08
CA LEU A 121 14.27 6.02 1.24
C LEU A 121 13.03 6.49 2.00
N ALA A 122 12.95 6.22 3.30
CA ALA A 122 11.84 6.64 4.17
C ALA A 122 12.05 8.01 4.81
N ASP A 123 13.16 8.72 4.51
CA ASP A 123 13.54 9.99 5.17
C ASP A 123 13.59 9.86 6.72
N ALA A 124 14.18 8.77 7.20
CA ALA A 124 14.24 8.41 8.61
C ALA A 124 15.67 8.26 9.15
N SER A 125 16.70 8.62 8.37
CA SER A 125 18.12 8.47 8.75
C SER A 125 18.49 9.24 10.00
N ASP A 126 17.89 10.41 10.23
CA ASP A 126 18.21 11.30 11.35
C ASP A 126 17.80 10.74 12.73
N TYR A 127 16.97 9.69 12.74
CA TYR A 127 16.54 9.04 13.99
C TYR A 127 17.10 7.63 14.17
N ALA A 128 18.01 7.20 13.32
CA ALA A 128 18.51 5.82 13.29
C ALA A 128 19.00 5.31 14.67
N GLU A 129 19.61 6.21 15.46
CA GLU A 129 20.17 5.91 16.79
C GLU A 129 19.20 6.29 17.95
N ARG A 130 17.95 6.64 17.64
CA ARG A 130 16.97 7.00 18.69
C ARG A 130 16.15 5.81 19.10
N SER A 131 15.66 5.82 20.36
CA SER A 131 14.61 4.90 20.79
C SER A 131 13.32 5.18 20.01
N TYR A 132 12.69 4.11 19.49
CA TYR A 132 11.43 4.19 18.76
C TYR A 132 10.30 4.83 19.58
N LEU A 133 10.26 4.58 20.89
CA LEU A 133 9.22 5.10 21.79
C LEU A 133 9.24 6.62 21.94
N HIS A 134 10.35 7.26 21.66
CA HIS A 134 10.52 8.72 21.77
C HIS A 134 10.22 9.46 20.46
N LEU A 135 9.78 8.76 19.42
CA LEU A 135 9.45 9.35 18.14
C LEU A 135 8.00 9.86 18.11
N SER A 136 7.78 10.95 17.37
CA SER A 136 6.44 11.41 17.01
C SER A 136 5.72 10.40 16.09
N GLY A 137 4.39 10.47 15.99
CA GLY A 137 3.62 9.56 15.15
C GLY A 137 4.05 9.55 13.68
N GLY A 138 4.40 10.71 13.10
CA GLY A 138 4.90 10.79 11.74
C GLY A 138 6.31 10.19 11.57
N GLU A 139 7.19 10.34 12.57
CA GLU A 139 8.51 9.69 12.59
C GLU A 139 8.36 8.17 12.71
N GLN A 140 7.49 7.67 13.61
CA GLN A 140 7.17 6.25 13.74
C GLN A 140 6.63 5.67 12.43
N GLN A 141 5.76 6.40 11.73
CA GLN A 141 5.23 5.98 10.43
C GLN A 141 6.36 5.79 9.39
N ARG A 142 7.32 6.71 9.34
CA ARG A 142 8.49 6.60 8.45
C ARG A 142 9.41 5.43 8.83
N VAL A 143 9.59 5.16 10.12
CA VAL A 143 10.35 4.00 10.59
C VAL A 143 9.66 2.69 10.18
N HIS A 144 8.34 2.60 10.32
CA HIS A 144 7.59 1.44 9.84
C HIS A 144 7.63 1.29 8.32
N LEU A 145 7.60 2.41 7.58
CA LEU A 145 7.85 2.37 6.15
C LEU A 145 9.24 1.81 5.85
N ALA A 146 10.30 2.31 6.52
CA ALA A 146 11.65 1.78 6.35
C ALA A 146 11.72 0.27 6.62
N ARG A 147 11.06 -0.22 7.67
CA ARG A 147 10.98 -1.67 7.99
C ARG A 147 10.40 -2.48 6.84
N VAL A 148 9.28 -2.05 6.24
CA VAL A 148 8.69 -2.78 5.11
C VAL A 148 9.53 -2.63 3.83
N LEU A 149 10.25 -1.52 3.67
CA LEU A 149 11.19 -1.35 2.56
C LEU A 149 12.38 -2.30 2.66
N VAL A 150 12.93 -2.57 3.86
CA VAL A 150 13.95 -3.62 4.03
C VAL A 150 13.45 -4.95 3.48
N GLN A 151 12.22 -5.34 3.81
CA GLN A 151 11.63 -6.59 3.33
C GLN A 151 11.50 -6.64 1.80
N VAL A 152 11.16 -5.53 1.17
CA VAL A 152 11.07 -5.41 -0.29
C VAL A 152 12.46 -5.42 -0.94
N LEU A 153 13.43 -4.69 -0.35
CA LEU A 153 14.78 -4.56 -0.88
C LEU A 153 15.63 -5.82 -0.68
N ALA A 154 15.30 -6.67 0.28
CA ALA A 154 15.97 -7.94 0.56
C ALA A 154 15.86 -8.98 -0.56
N ALA A 155 15.22 -8.63 -1.68
CA ALA A 155 15.12 -9.41 -2.88
C ALA A 155 16.51 -9.78 -3.45
N ARG A 156 16.71 -11.07 -3.71
CA ARG A 156 17.96 -11.56 -4.24
C ARG A 156 18.15 -11.39 -5.74
N GLN A 157 17.04 -11.39 -6.49
CA GLN A 157 17.05 -11.24 -7.93
C GLN A 157 16.38 -9.94 -8.31
N ALA A 158 17.06 -9.15 -9.14
CA ALA A 158 16.58 -7.83 -9.57
C ALA A 158 15.22 -7.90 -10.31
N ASP A 159 14.91 -9.05 -10.89
CA ASP A 159 13.76 -9.26 -11.77
C ASP A 159 12.57 -9.96 -11.05
N GLU A 160 12.70 -10.32 -9.76
CA GLU A 160 11.59 -10.89 -9.01
C GLU A 160 10.58 -9.80 -8.65
N PRO A 161 9.39 -9.75 -9.28
CA PRO A 161 8.38 -8.79 -8.92
C PRO A 161 7.91 -9.05 -7.50
N ARG A 162 7.72 -7.97 -6.72
CA ARG A 162 7.24 -8.03 -5.34
C ARG A 162 5.97 -7.22 -5.19
N LEU A 163 5.24 -7.54 -4.15
CA LEU A 163 4.01 -6.86 -3.80
C LEU A 163 4.22 -6.04 -2.52
N LEU A 164 3.94 -4.74 -2.60
CA LEU A 164 3.92 -3.84 -1.45
C LEU A 164 2.49 -3.38 -1.20
N LEU A 165 1.98 -3.68 -0.01
CA LEU A 165 0.64 -3.34 0.44
C LEU A 165 0.72 -2.30 1.55
N LEU A 166 0.08 -1.15 1.37
CA LEU A 166 0.18 -0.01 2.27
C LEU A 166 -1.22 0.46 2.69
N ASP A 167 -1.51 0.38 3.99
CA ASP A 167 -2.76 0.88 4.56
C ASP A 167 -2.54 2.29 5.13
N GLU A 168 -3.04 3.30 4.44
CA GLU A 168 -3.00 4.72 4.82
C GLU A 168 -1.58 5.23 5.17
N PRO A 169 -0.57 5.00 4.33
CA PRO A 169 0.81 5.33 4.66
C PRO A 169 1.08 6.84 4.77
N THR A 170 0.17 7.67 4.29
CA THR A 170 0.24 9.14 4.35
C THR A 170 -0.39 9.73 5.61
N ALA A 171 -1.04 8.91 6.45
CA ALA A 171 -1.62 9.37 7.71
C ALA A 171 -0.53 9.96 8.63
N ASN A 172 -0.87 11.02 9.35
CA ASN A 172 0.02 11.72 10.27
C ASN A 172 1.30 12.33 9.63
N LEU A 173 1.40 12.38 8.30
CA LEU A 173 2.48 13.03 7.58
C LEU A 173 2.05 14.42 7.11
N ASP A 174 2.93 15.39 7.21
CA ASP A 174 2.75 16.69 6.56
C ASP A 174 2.84 16.57 5.02
N PRO A 175 2.41 17.60 4.27
CA PRO A 175 2.38 17.55 2.80
C PRO A 175 3.75 17.23 2.17
N ARG A 176 4.85 17.73 2.74
CA ARG A 176 6.21 17.46 2.23
C ARG A 176 6.52 15.96 2.29
N HIS A 177 6.26 15.34 3.45
CA HIS A 177 6.55 13.92 3.66
C HIS A 177 5.58 13.01 2.91
N GLN A 178 4.30 13.42 2.73
CA GLN A 178 3.35 12.71 1.87
C GLN A 178 3.86 12.63 0.42
N LEU A 179 4.31 13.76 -0.14
CA LEU A 179 4.85 13.82 -1.50
C LEU A 179 6.15 13.02 -1.63
N LEU A 180 7.03 13.08 -0.63
CA LEU A 180 8.28 12.31 -0.63
C LEU A 180 8.00 10.80 -0.64
N LEU A 181 7.07 10.34 0.20
CA LEU A 181 6.63 8.95 0.24
C LEU A 181 6.11 8.51 -1.13
N LEU A 182 5.19 9.25 -1.74
CA LEU A 182 4.61 8.90 -3.04
C LEU A 182 5.68 8.86 -4.16
N ARG A 183 6.64 9.79 -4.15
CA ARG A 183 7.81 9.76 -5.06
C ARG A 183 8.67 8.52 -4.84
N THR A 184 8.91 8.14 -3.60
CA THR A 184 9.65 6.91 -3.26
C THR A 184 8.91 5.67 -3.77
N LEU A 185 7.59 5.59 -3.59
CA LEU A 185 6.78 4.49 -4.13
C LEU A 185 6.88 4.42 -5.67
N ARG A 186 6.78 5.56 -6.35
CA ARG A 186 6.93 5.62 -7.81
C ARG A 186 8.31 5.15 -8.26
N LEU A 187 9.36 5.66 -7.62
CA LEU A 187 10.73 5.23 -7.90
C LEU A 187 10.90 3.71 -7.74
N LEU A 188 10.37 3.13 -6.66
CA LEU A 188 10.46 1.70 -6.40
C LEU A 188 9.65 0.87 -7.40
N ALA A 189 8.46 1.32 -7.79
CA ALA A 189 7.66 0.68 -8.81
C ALA A 189 8.43 0.64 -10.14
N ASP A 190 8.99 1.78 -10.58
CA ASP A 190 9.69 1.91 -11.87
C ASP A 190 11.01 1.11 -11.90
N THR A 191 11.81 1.17 -10.83
CA THR A 191 13.17 0.62 -10.82
C THR A 191 13.28 -0.82 -10.34
N ARG A 192 12.27 -1.32 -9.61
CA ARG A 192 12.30 -2.64 -8.96
C ARG A 192 11.19 -3.58 -9.41
N ALA A 193 10.45 -3.22 -10.47
CA ALA A 193 9.27 -3.96 -10.94
C ALA A 193 8.28 -4.30 -9.81
N LEU A 194 8.13 -3.38 -8.85
CA LEU A 194 7.31 -3.57 -7.67
C LEU A 194 5.84 -3.32 -8.01
N ALA A 195 4.96 -4.27 -7.71
CA ALA A 195 3.52 -4.03 -7.71
C ALA A 195 3.13 -3.40 -6.37
N ILE A 196 2.46 -2.25 -6.39
CA ILE A 196 2.10 -1.51 -5.18
C ILE A 196 0.58 -1.36 -5.11
N VAL A 197 0.01 -1.69 -3.95
CA VAL A 197 -1.39 -1.37 -3.61
C VAL A 197 -1.38 -0.46 -2.41
N VAL A 198 -1.96 0.72 -2.53
CA VAL A 198 -1.96 1.74 -1.49
C VAL A 198 -3.38 2.25 -1.22
N ILE A 199 -3.78 2.27 0.05
CA ILE A 199 -4.99 2.95 0.48
C ILE A 199 -4.64 4.41 0.77
N LEU A 200 -5.36 5.32 0.13
CA LEU A 200 -5.21 6.75 0.32
C LEU A 200 -6.57 7.39 0.67
N HIS A 201 -6.54 8.48 1.44
CA HIS A 201 -7.73 9.28 1.72
C HIS A 201 -7.87 10.47 0.78
N ASP A 202 -6.76 11.08 0.41
CA ASP A 202 -6.75 12.22 -0.52
C ASP A 202 -6.88 11.73 -1.96
N VAL A 203 -8.02 12.07 -2.57
CA VAL A 203 -8.34 11.69 -3.94
C VAL A 203 -7.39 12.33 -4.94
N ASN A 204 -6.94 13.56 -4.68
CA ASN A 204 -6.02 14.28 -5.58
C ASN A 204 -4.60 13.72 -5.48
N LEU A 205 -4.13 13.34 -4.29
CA LEU A 205 -2.88 12.63 -4.15
C LEU A 205 -2.93 11.29 -4.88
N ALA A 206 -4.03 10.54 -4.75
CA ALA A 206 -4.21 9.28 -5.46
C ALA A 206 -4.23 9.47 -6.99
N ALA A 207 -4.95 10.49 -7.49
CA ALA A 207 -5.00 10.82 -8.90
C ALA A 207 -3.61 11.18 -9.48
N SER A 208 -2.75 11.77 -8.65
CA SER A 208 -1.42 12.21 -9.08
C SER A 208 -0.36 11.09 -9.05
N ALA A 209 -0.51 10.11 -8.16
CA ALA A 209 0.55 9.13 -7.86
C ALA A 209 0.26 7.72 -8.39
N CYS A 210 -1.01 7.36 -8.61
CA CYS A 210 -1.41 6.00 -8.97
C CYS A 210 -1.66 5.85 -10.47
N ASP A 211 -1.31 4.68 -11.01
CA ASP A 211 -1.58 4.31 -12.41
C ASP A 211 -3.04 3.88 -12.58
N GLN A 212 -3.60 3.23 -11.56
CA GLN A 212 -4.98 2.76 -11.52
C GLN A 212 -5.61 3.13 -10.18
N LEU A 213 -6.91 3.36 -10.18
CA LEU A 213 -7.70 3.60 -8.98
C LEU A 213 -8.83 2.57 -8.89
N LEU A 214 -9.07 2.08 -7.68
CA LEU A 214 -10.21 1.26 -7.32
C LEU A 214 -11.05 2.03 -6.30
N LEU A 215 -12.25 2.43 -6.67
CA LEU A 215 -13.21 3.08 -5.78
C LEU A 215 -14.14 2.03 -5.17
N LEU A 216 -14.18 1.99 -3.84
CA LEU A 216 -15.04 1.09 -3.08
C LEU A 216 -16.16 1.85 -2.35
N ALA A 217 -17.36 1.29 -2.38
CA ALA A 217 -18.48 1.69 -1.53
C ALA A 217 -19.21 0.45 -1.02
N GLN A 218 -19.45 0.37 0.28
CA GLN A 218 -20.24 -0.72 0.90
C GLN A 218 -19.78 -2.13 0.48
N GLY A 219 -18.47 -2.33 0.36
CA GLY A 219 -17.86 -3.60 -0.02
C GLY A 219 -17.97 -3.96 -1.51
N ARG A 220 -18.35 -3.02 -2.37
CA ARG A 220 -18.46 -3.20 -3.82
C ARG A 220 -17.55 -2.26 -4.58
N VAL A 221 -17.12 -2.69 -5.75
CA VAL A 221 -16.38 -1.83 -6.68
C VAL A 221 -17.39 -0.88 -7.34
N VAL A 222 -17.16 0.42 -7.18
CA VAL A 222 -17.89 1.49 -7.87
C VAL A 222 -17.23 1.76 -9.22
N ALA A 223 -15.90 1.88 -9.21
CA ALA A 223 -15.11 2.12 -10.42
C ALA A 223 -13.73 1.49 -10.28
N TYR A 224 -13.16 1.07 -11.41
CA TYR A 224 -11.78 0.62 -11.52
C TYR A 224 -11.22 1.06 -12.87
N GLY A 225 -10.05 1.68 -12.87
CA GLY A 225 -9.38 2.15 -14.09
C GLY A 225 -8.37 3.25 -13.83
N ALA A 226 -7.83 3.83 -14.91
CA ALA A 226 -6.97 5.00 -14.82
C ALA A 226 -7.68 6.16 -14.10
N PRO A 227 -6.95 7.06 -13.42
CA PRO A 227 -7.56 8.14 -12.61
C PRO A 227 -8.66 8.90 -13.33
N ARG A 228 -8.45 9.29 -14.59
CA ARG A 228 -9.45 10.03 -15.39
C ARG A 228 -10.74 9.23 -15.63
N ALA A 229 -10.65 7.92 -15.76
CA ALA A 229 -11.82 7.05 -15.98
C ALA A 229 -12.52 6.70 -14.67
N ALA A 230 -11.77 6.55 -13.58
CA ALA A 230 -12.31 6.18 -12.28
C ALA A 230 -12.93 7.36 -11.54
N LEU A 231 -12.35 8.57 -11.67
CA LEU A 231 -12.79 9.78 -10.96
C LEU A 231 -13.78 10.58 -11.82
N THR A 232 -15.04 10.17 -11.78
CA THR A 232 -16.15 10.96 -12.36
C THR A 232 -17.05 11.48 -11.24
N PRO A 233 -17.83 12.57 -11.46
CA PRO A 233 -18.77 13.06 -10.46
C PRO A 233 -19.71 11.97 -9.94
N GLU A 234 -20.21 11.11 -10.82
CA GLU A 234 -21.13 10.00 -10.49
C GLU A 234 -20.45 8.95 -9.60
N HIS A 235 -19.21 8.57 -9.92
CA HIS A 235 -18.46 7.60 -9.14
C HIS A 235 -18.08 8.16 -7.76
N LEU A 236 -17.72 9.45 -7.70
CA LEU A 236 -17.39 10.14 -6.45
C LEU A 236 -18.64 10.26 -5.55
N GLN A 237 -19.78 10.64 -6.12
CA GLN A 237 -21.05 10.64 -5.39
C GLN A 237 -21.39 9.23 -4.85
N ALA A 238 -21.22 8.19 -5.65
CA ALA A 238 -21.48 6.81 -5.21
C ALA A 238 -20.51 6.31 -4.14
N ALA A 239 -19.23 6.76 -4.18
CA ALA A 239 -18.20 6.31 -3.25
C ALA A 239 -18.17 7.08 -1.93
N TYR A 240 -18.53 8.37 -1.94
CA TYR A 240 -18.37 9.29 -0.80
C TYR A 240 -19.68 9.92 -0.32
N ASP A 241 -20.79 9.73 -1.06
CA ASP A 241 -22.08 10.37 -0.80
C ASP A 241 -21.98 11.92 -0.78
N THR A 242 -21.13 12.48 -1.63
CA THR A 242 -20.83 13.91 -1.69
C THR A 242 -20.65 14.34 -3.13
N SER A 243 -21.23 15.48 -3.50
CA SER A 243 -21.06 16.07 -4.83
C SER A 243 -19.63 16.55 -5.05
N ALA A 244 -19.15 16.32 -6.26
CA ALA A 244 -17.81 16.75 -6.64
C ALA A 244 -17.78 17.18 -8.12
N ARG A 245 -16.91 18.14 -8.43
CA ARG A 245 -16.55 18.51 -9.80
C ARG A 245 -15.18 17.94 -10.12
N VAL A 246 -15.05 17.38 -11.29
CA VAL A 246 -13.77 16.89 -11.82
C VAL A 246 -13.35 17.80 -12.95
N ILE A 247 -12.17 18.38 -12.82
CA ILE A 247 -11.60 19.29 -13.80
C ILE A 247 -10.25 18.76 -14.30
N GLU A 248 -9.81 19.19 -15.47
CA GLU A 248 -8.45 18.89 -15.92
C GLU A 248 -7.44 19.68 -15.08
N HIS A 249 -6.29 19.03 -14.80
CA HIS A 249 -5.23 19.69 -14.05
C HIS A 249 -4.62 20.83 -14.89
N PRO A 250 -4.54 22.07 -14.37
CA PRO A 250 -4.15 23.23 -15.18
C PRO A 250 -2.72 23.13 -15.74
N ASP A 251 -1.82 22.48 -15.02
CA ASP A 251 -0.39 22.43 -15.34
C ASP A 251 0.09 21.04 -15.81
N THR A 252 -0.80 20.06 -15.91
CA THR A 252 -0.38 18.69 -16.25
C THR A 252 -1.43 18.01 -17.10
N ASP A 253 -1.13 17.87 -18.39
CA ASP A 253 -2.02 17.21 -19.35
C ASP A 253 -2.36 15.77 -18.93
N GLY A 254 -3.63 15.41 -19.11
CA GLY A 254 -4.13 14.07 -18.83
C GLY A 254 -4.38 13.76 -17.35
N ARG A 255 -4.04 14.66 -16.42
CA ARG A 255 -4.38 14.56 -15.00
C ARG A 255 -5.70 15.26 -14.68
N VAL A 256 -6.33 14.83 -13.60
CA VAL A 256 -7.58 15.41 -13.10
C VAL A 256 -7.42 15.92 -11.68
N LEU A 257 -8.20 16.95 -11.34
CA LEU A 257 -8.40 17.45 -9.99
C LEU A 257 -9.86 17.29 -9.60
N VAL A 258 -10.08 16.86 -8.36
CA VAL A 258 -11.40 16.71 -7.75
C VAL A 258 -11.62 17.83 -6.77
N LEU A 259 -12.73 18.54 -6.93
CA LEU A 259 -13.20 19.61 -6.06
C LEU A 259 -14.52 19.15 -5.44
N PHE A 260 -14.52 18.86 -4.14
CA PHE A 260 -15.76 18.54 -3.41
C PHE A 260 -16.54 19.82 -3.12
N ASP A 261 -17.86 19.79 -3.32
CA ASP A 261 -18.73 20.88 -2.96
C ASP A 261 -18.96 20.91 -1.44
N LEU A 262 -19.00 22.12 -0.85
CA LEU A 262 -19.23 22.33 0.58
C LEU A 262 -20.72 22.28 0.91
#